data_25a019cda500829f88138c3131695ba7
#
_entry.id   25a019cda500829f88138c3131695ba7
#
_cell.length_a   1.000
_cell.length_b   1.000
_cell.length_c   1.000
_cell.angle_alpha   90.00
_cell.angle_beta   90.00
_cell.angle_gamma   90.00
#
_symmetry.space_group_name_H-M   'P 1'
#
loop_
_entity.id
_entity.type
_entity.pdbx_description
1 polymer ?
#
loop_
_entity_poly.entity_id
_entity_poly.type
_entity_poly.pdbx_seq_one_letter_code
_entity_poly.pdbx_strand_id
1 'polypeptide(L)'
;ATHAYTDEFPLGQVQNQAYGYLFPQGPFFLAGDLLHVPDWLVQRAWWWLLLGLAYSGALTLARRVGIRGTFPQVLAAGLYALSPRILTTLTAISSEAWPVALVPWTLIPLTRRTPQVAPAVVAVACMGAVNATATIAACLPAFVLLIARRSYKAAGRFALGAAAVSAWWIGPLLVLGRYSPPFTDFIESAGVTTAWLNPVEILRGTTSWTPFVDTERAAGHLLVAEPT
;
A
#
# COMPACT_ATOMS: atom_id res chain seq x y z
N ALA A 1 6.37 -11.37 -15.45
CA ALA A 1 5.61 -10.16 -15.06
C ALA A 1 5.62 -9.07 -16.15
N THR A 2 6.35 -9.23 -17.24
CA THR A 2 6.46 -8.24 -18.34
C THR A 2 5.36 -8.39 -19.42
N HIS A 3 4.60 -9.47 -19.37
CA HIS A 3 3.52 -9.75 -20.32
C HIS A 3 2.16 -9.68 -19.60
N ALA A 4 1.17 -9.05 -20.24
CA ALA A 4 -0.19 -8.99 -19.72
C ALA A 4 -0.96 -10.30 -19.91
N TYR A 5 -0.44 -11.20 -20.72
CA TYR A 5 -1.04 -12.47 -21.06
C TYR A 5 -0.05 -13.62 -20.86
N THR A 6 -0.51 -14.77 -20.40
CA THR A 6 0.27 -15.99 -20.31
C THR A 6 -0.49 -17.15 -20.97
N ASP A 7 0.22 -17.97 -21.69
CA ASP A 7 -0.23 -19.22 -22.33
C ASP A 7 0.14 -20.47 -21.54
N GLU A 8 0.70 -20.31 -20.35
CA GLU A 8 1.02 -21.43 -19.45
C GLU A 8 -0.24 -22.17 -18.96
N PHE A 9 -1.41 -21.53 -19.04
CA PHE A 9 -2.70 -22.12 -18.71
C PHE A 9 -3.50 -22.44 -19.98
N PRO A 10 -4.32 -23.55 -19.98
CA PRO A 10 -5.23 -23.85 -21.08
C PRO A 10 -6.12 -22.63 -21.42
N LEU A 11 -6.22 -22.30 -22.69
CA LEU A 11 -6.92 -21.13 -23.24
C LEU A 11 -6.28 -19.77 -22.94
N GLY A 12 -5.09 -19.75 -22.33
CA GLY A 12 -4.42 -18.54 -21.90
C GLY A 12 -5.10 -17.81 -20.74
N GLN A 13 -4.41 -16.88 -20.15
CA GLN A 13 -4.95 -16.06 -19.08
C GLN A 13 -4.37 -14.64 -19.13
N VAL A 14 -5.22 -13.62 -18.96
CA VAL A 14 -4.75 -12.27 -18.67
C VAL A 14 -4.17 -12.28 -17.28
N GLN A 15 -2.90 -11.88 -17.15
CA GLN A 15 -2.23 -11.86 -15.85
C GLN A 15 -2.90 -10.88 -14.90
N ASN A 16 -3.44 -11.42 -13.81
CA ASN A 16 -3.96 -10.64 -12.72
C ASN A 16 -2.77 -10.08 -11.92
N GLN A 17 -2.80 -8.85 -11.52
CA GLN A 17 -1.89 -8.15 -10.60
C GLN A 17 -0.36 -8.41 -10.73
N ALA A 18 0.09 -9.44 -11.47
CA ALA A 18 1.52 -9.80 -11.58
C ALA A 18 2.38 -8.65 -12.11
N TYR A 19 1.86 -7.84 -13.03
CA TYR A 19 2.54 -6.64 -13.50
C TYR A 19 2.71 -5.59 -12.39
N GLY A 20 1.86 -5.59 -11.38
CA GLY A 20 1.95 -4.67 -10.24
C GLY A 20 3.24 -4.83 -9.44
N TYR A 21 3.83 -6.01 -9.45
CA TYR A 21 5.12 -6.28 -8.83
C TYR A 21 6.32 -5.78 -9.63
N LEU A 22 6.11 -5.33 -10.88
CA LEU A 22 7.19 -4.85 -11.73
C LEU A 22 7.98 -3.71 -11.06
N PHE A 23 7.29 -2.80 -10.37
CA PHE A 23 7.94 -1.69 -9.67
C PHE A 23 7.19 -1.34 -8.39
N PRO A 24 7.88 -1.11 -7.25
CA PRO A 24 9.34 -1.10 -7.07
C PRO A 24 9.93 -2.47 -6.69
N GLN A 25 9.11 -3.48 -6.43
CA GLN A 25 9.53 -4.77 -5.90
C GLN A 25 10.41 -5.55 -6.90
N GLY A 26 10.01 -5.59 -8.18
CA GLY A 26 10.73 -6.34 -9.20
C GLY A 26 12.23 -6.02 -9.27
N PRO A 27 12.65 -4.76 -9.43
CA PRO A 27 14.06 -4.39 -9.41
C PRO A 27 14.78 -4.73 -8.12
N PHE A 28 14.11 -4.62 -6.97
CA PHE A 28 14.70 -4.93 -5.67
C PHE A 28 15.01 -6.43 -5.53
N PHE A 29 14.04 -7.28 -5.84
CA PHE A 29 14.24 -8.73 -5.77
C PHE A 29 15.17 -9.24 -6.87
N LEU A 30 15.08 -8.68 -8.09
CA LEU A 30 16.03 -8.98 -9.18
C LEU A 30 17.47 -8.64 -8.78
N ALA A 31 17.68 -7.51 -8.11
CA ALA A 31 19.03 -7.16 -7.63
C ALA A 31 19.55 -8.19 -6.60
N GLY A 32 18.68 -8.68 -5.71
CA GLY A 32 19.02 -9.76 -4.78
C GLY A 32 19.44 -11.05 -5.50
N ASP A 33 18.69 -11.43 -6.52
CA ASP A 33 18.95 -12.61 -7.35
C ASP A 33 20.27 -12.46 -8.11
N LEU A 34 20.50 -11.34 -8.79
CA LEU A 34 21.74 -11.05 -9.51
C LEU A 34 22.96 -11.02 -8.60
N LEU A 35 22.80 -10.64 -7.35
CA LEU A 35 23.86 -10.64 -6.33
C LEU A 35 23.99 -11.99 -5.62
N HIS A 36 23.20 -13.00 -6.00
CA HIS A 36 23.16 -14.33 -5.38
C HIS A 36 22.92 -14.28 -3.87
N VAL A 37 22.14 -13.28 -3.41
CA VAL A 37 21.73 -13.17 -2.00
C VAL A 37 20.60 -14.15 -1.73
N PRO A 38 20.66 -14.94 -0.65
CA PRO A 38 19.56 -15.85 -0.29
C PRO A 38 18.21 -15.14 -0.21
N ASP A 39 17.15 -15.73 -0.76
CA ASP A 39 15.80 -15.12 -0.87
C ASP A 39 15.25 -14.65 0.47
N TRP A 40 15.47 -15.43 1.53
CA TRP A 40 15.03 -15.06 2.88
C TRP A 40 15.69 -13.79 3.40
N LEU A 41 16.94 -13.51 2.98
CA LEU A 41 17.66 -12.30 3.35
C LEU A 41 17.17 -11.10 2.54
N VAL A 42 16.92 -11.29 1.23
CA VAL A 42 16.32 -10.27 0.35
C VAL A 42 14.94 -9.86 0.89
N GLN A 43 14.12 -10.86 1.29
CA GLN A 43 12.80 -10.60 1.88
C GLN A 43 12.90 -9.79 3.18
N ARG A 44 13.83 -10.12 4.06
CA ARG A 44 14.05 -9.36 5.30
C ARG A 44 14.58 -7.95 5.03
N ALA A 45 15.48 -7.80 4.05
CA ALA A 45 15.97 -6.49 3.61
C ALA A 45 14.83 -5.60 3.08
N TRP A 46 13.87 -6.19 2.35
CA TRP A 46 12.65 -5.50 1.93
C TRP A 46 11.82 -5.01 3.11
N TRP A 47 11.61 -5.84 4.14
CA TRP A 47 10.89 -5.43 5.34
C TRP A 47 11.62 -4.33 6.11
N TRP A 48 12.94 -4.42 6.23
CA TRP A 48 13.75 -3.37 6.83
C TRP A 48 13.65 -2.05 6.08
N LEU A 49 13.69 -2.11 4.75
CA LEU A 49 13.52 -0.94 3.90
C LEU A 49 12.14 -0.30 4.13
N LEU A 50 11.08 -1.09 4.14
CA LEU A 50 9.71 -0.64 4.39
C LEU A 50 9.58 0.06 5.74
N LEU A 51 10.00 -0.61 6.82
CA LEU A 51 9.94 -0.05 8.17
C LEU A 51 10.83 1.19 8.31
N GLY A 52 12.00 1.17 7.72
CA GLY A 52 12.93 2.32 7.70
C GLY A 52 12.35 3.54 6.99
N LEU A 53 11.69 3.34 5.86
CA LEU A 53 10.99 4.41 5.13
C LEU A 53 9.78 4.94 5.90
N ALA A 54 8.98 4.05 6.50
CA ALA A 54 7.86 4.46 7.35
C ALA A 54 8.34 5.31 8.54
N TYR A 55 9.35 4.82 9.25
CA TYR A 55 9.91 5.51 10.41
C TYR A 55 10.54 6.85 10.05
N SER A 56 11.46 6.86 9.09
CA SER A 56 12.19 8.08 8.70
C SER A 56 11.27 9.13 8.07
N GLY A 57 10.28 8.70 7.30
CA GLY A 57 9.25 9.57 6.76
C GLY A 57 8.38 10.19 7.86
N ALA A 58 7.88 9.38 8.79
CA ALA A 58 7.06 9.86 9.90
C ALA A 58 7.87 10.80 10.83
N LEU A 59 9.14 10.47 11.12
CA LEU A 59 10.04 11.34 11.90
C LEU A 59 10.23 12.69 11.23
N THR A 60 10.48 12.69 9.92
CA THR A 60 10.66 13.92 9.14
C THR A 60 9.37 14.72 9.09
N LEU A 61 8.23 14.07 8.91
CA LEU A 61 6.92 14.72 8.91
C LEU A 61 6.62 15.32 10.29
N ALA A 62 6.85 14.60 11.39
CA ALA A 62 6.65 15.06 12.75
C ALA A 62 7.43 16.38 13.03
N ARG A 63 8.69 16.45 12.60
CA ARG A 63 9.50 17.67 12.66
C ARG A 63 8.90 18.81 11.84
N ARG A 64 8.42 18.50 10.65
CA ARG A 64 7.81 19.48 9.73
C ARG A 64 6.52 20.09 10.24
N VAL A 65 5.67 19.29 10.88
CA VAL A 65 4.40 19.78 11.44
C VAL A 65 4.57 20.46 12.81
N GLY A 66 5.81 20.57 13.30
CA GLY A 66 6.13 21.37 14.49
C GLY A 66 6.07 20.61 15.81
N ILE A 67 6.09 19.28 15.79
CA ILE A 67 6.24 18.50 17.03
C ILE A 67 7.61 18.81 17.62
N ARG A 68 7.63 19.36 18.85
CA ARG A 68 8.85 19.76 19.53
C ARG A 68 9.37 18.66 20.46
N GLY A 69 10.69 18.56 20.56
CA GLY A 69 11.39 17.57 21.39
C GLY A 69 11.67 16.27 20.66
N THR A 70 12.83 15.69 20.93
CA THR A 70 13.29 14.46 20.27
C THR A 70 12.41 13.27 20.63
N PHE A 71 12.04 13.12 21.91
CA PHE A 71 11.25 11.99 22.37
C PHE A 71 9.87 11.89 21.69
N PRO A 72 9.01 12.96 21.66
CA PRO A 72 7.74 12.89 20.95
C PRO A 72 7.88 12.61 19.45
N GLN A 73 8.93 13.11 18.81
CA GLN A 73 9.19 12.85 17.38
C GLN A 73 9.53 11.39 17.13
N VAL A 74 10.44 10.80 17.93
CA VAL A 74 10.82 9.39 17.85
C VAL A 74 9.63 8.49 18.19
N LEU A 75 8.88 8.85 19.22
CA LEU A 75 7.67 8.10 19.60
C LEU A 75 6.63 8.10 18.48
N ALA A 76 6.32 9.26 17.90
CA ALA A 76 5.38 9.34 16.78
C ALA A 76 5.83 8.53 15.57
N ALA A 77 7.13 8.57 15.24
CA ALA A 77 7.72 7.78 14.17
C ALA A 77 7.65 6.28 14.45
N GLY A 78 7.96 5.88 15.69
CA GLY A 78 7.86 4.49 16.14
C GLY A 78 6.44 3.96 16.10
N LEU A 79 5.48 4.71 16.63
CA LEU A 79 4.06 4.35 16.61
C LEU A 79 3.51 4.24 15.18
N TYR A 80 3.99 5.07 14.26
CA TYR A 80 3.61 4.95 12.85
C TYR A 80 4.19 3.70 12.21
N ALA A 81 5.51 3.52 12.28
CA ALA A 81 6.21 2.41 11.62
C ALA A 81 5.83 1.04 12.21
N LEU A 82 5.54 0.99 13.51
CA LEU A 82 5.13 -0.21 14.22
C LEU A 82 3.61 -0.23 14.47
N SER A 83 2.86 0.53 13.68
CA SER A 83 1.40 0.51 13.79
C SER A 83 0.84 -0.88 13.47
N PRO A 84 -0.24 -1.29 14.12
CA PRO A 84 -0.87 -2.59 13.86
C PRO A 84 -1.13 -2.81 12.37
N ARG A 85 -1.56 -1.78 11.64
CA ARG A 85 -1.81 -1.89 10.20
C ARG A 85 -0.56 -2.26 9.40
N ILE A 86 0.60 -1.68 9.71
CA ILE A 86 1.85 -2.04 9.02
C ILE A 86 2.28 -3.45 9.45
N LEU A 87 2.27 -3.76 10.75
CA LEU A 87 2.75 -5.04 11.25
C LEU A 87 1.90 -6.23 10.78
N THR A 88 0.58 -6.10 10.76
CA THR A 88 -0.33 -7.17 10.31
C THR A 88 -0.22 -7.45 8.82
N THR A 89 0.11 -6.44 8.01
CA THR A 89 0.25 -6.61 6.56
C THR A 89 1.68 -6.89 6.10
N LEU A 90 2.68 -6.55 6.93
CA LEU A 90 4.10 -6.66 6.55
C LEU A 90 4.50 -8.08 6.16
N THR A 91 4.06 -9.08 6.92
CA THR A 91 4.44 -10.48 6.73
C THR A 91 3.53 -11.21 5.73
N ALA A 92 2.26 -10.84 5.70
CA ALA A 92 1.28 -11.48 4.84
C ALA A 92 1.28 -10.89 3.41
N ILE A 93 1.16 -9.56 3.31
CA ILE A 93 1.04 -8.84 2.03
C ILE A 93 1.83 -7.52 2.13
N SER A 94 3.17 -7.60 2.15
CA SER A 94 4.04 -6.42 2.28
C SER A 94 3.79 -5.35 1.19
N SER A 95 3.25 -5.76 0.06
CA SER A 95 2.84 -4.86 -1.03
C SER A 95 1.71 -3.90 -0.66
N GLU A 96 0.85 -4.25 0.30
CA GLU A 96 -0.16 -3.32 0.85
C GLU A 96 0.42 -2.39 1.92
N ALA A 97 1.40 -2.87 2.69
CA ALA A 97 2.08 -2.04 3.68
C ALA A 97 2.99 -0.98 3.03
N TRP A 98 3.49 -1.26 1.83
CA TRP A 98 4.43 -0.38 1.12
C TRP A 98 3.86 1.01 0.81
N PRO A 99 2.68 1.18 0.19
CA PRO A 99 2.06 2.50 0.01
C PRO A 99 1.87 3.24 1.33
N VAL A 100 1.47 2.54 2.40
CA VAL A 100 1.31 3.15 3.72
C VAL A 100 2.64 3.70 4.23
N ALA A 101 3.74 2.96 4.08
CA ALA A 101 5.08 3.43 4.47
C ALA A 101 5.50 4.72 3.75
N LEU A 102 4.99 4.96 2.54
CA LEU A 102 5.30 6.12 1.70
C LEU A 102 4.36 7.34 1.92
N VAL A 103 3.26 7.18 2.67
CA VAL A 103 2.35 8.32 2.97
C VAL A 103 3.07 9.54 3.54
N PRO A 104 3.97 9.43 4.55
CA PRO A 104 4.68 10.59 5.05
C PRO A 104 5.50 11.30 3.98
N TRP A 105 6.08 10.57 3.04
CA TRP A 105 6.88 11.12 1.95
C TRP A 105 6.05 11.89 0.92
N THR A 106 4.79 11.54 0.72
CA THR A 106 3.87 12.37 -0.08
C THR A 106 3.49 13.64 0.64
N LEU A 107 3.36 13.61 1.97
CA LEU A 107 2.92 14.75 2.77
C LEU A 107 4.03 15.77 2.99
N ILE A 108 5.27 15.33 3.26
CA ILE A 108 6.41 16.21 3.59
C ILE A 108 6.56 17.40 2.61
N PRO A 109 6.60 17.19 1.28
CA PRO A 109 6.72 18.31 0.34
C PRO A 109 5.48 19.20 0.28
N LEU A 110 4.29 18.65 0.61
CA LEU A 110 3.04 19.39 0.61
C LEU A 110 2.81 20.23 1.87
N THR A 111 3.52 19.95 2.96
CA THR A 111 3.47 20.77 4.19
C THR A 111 4.21 22.10 4.05
N ARG A 112 5.01 22.32 3.02
CA ARG A 112 5.70 23.58 2.78
C ARG A 112 4.72 24.72 2.59
N ARG A 113 5.17 25.96 2.86
CA ARG A 113 4.36 27.18 2.66
C ARG A 113 3.77 27.21 1.24
N THR A 114 4.61 26.93 0.24
CA THR A 114 4.20 26.66 -1.13
C THR A 114 4.29 25.15 -1.36
N PRO A 115 3.16 24.44 -1.56
CA PRO A 115 3.16 23.00 -1.75
C PRO A 115 4.00 22.58 -2.95
N GLN A 116 4.95 21.67 -2.74
CA GLN A 116 5.78 21.10 -3.80
C GLN A 116 5.14 19.81 -4.29
N VAL A 117 4.42 19.88 -5.40
CA VAL A 117 3.63 18.76 -5.93
C VAL A 117 4.53 17.68 -6.57
N ALA A 118 5.56 18.08 -7.32
CA ALA A 118 6.40 17.11 -8.03
C ALA A 118 7.07 16.05 -7.13
N PRO A 119 7.72 16.39 -6.00
CA PRO A 119 8.25 15.37 -5.10
C PRO A 119 7.17 14.49 -4.46
N ALA A 120 5.96 15.02 -4.22
CA ALA A 120 4.85 14.21 -3.72
C ALA A 120 4.39 13.19 -4.77
N VAL A 121 4.33 13.58 -6.04
CA VAL A 121 4.01 12.68 -7.17
C VAL A 121 5.08 11.60 -7.36
N VAL A 122 6.36 11.94 -7.18
CA VAL A 122 7.45 10.96 -7.19
C VAL A 122 7.24 9.89 -6.09
N ALA A 123 6.85 10.32 -4.88
CA ALA A 123 6.53 9.37 -3.82
C ALA A 123 5.35 8.45 -4.20
N VAL A 124 4.32 8.98 -4.89
CA VAL A 124 3.22 8.16 -5.42
C VAL A 124 3.72 7.19 -6.49
N ALA A 125 4.59 7.64 -7.41
CA ALA A 125 5.18 6.76 -8.42
C ALA A 125 5.93 5.57 -7.79
N CYS A 126 6.52 5.75 -6.61
CA CYS A 126 7.22 4.71 -5.86
C CYS A 126 6.28 3.77 -5.07
N MET A 127 4.98 4.01 -4.99
CA MET A 127 4.05 3.15 -4.23
C MET A 127 3.80 1.79 -4.90
N GLY A 128 4.02 1.70 -6.20
CA GLY A 128 3.75 0.47 -6.95
C GLY A 128 2.27 0.31 -7.32
N ALA A 129 1.92 -0.89 -7.75
CA ALA A 129 0.63 -1.18 -8.37
C ALA A 129 -0.02 -2.50 -7.92
N VAL A 130 0.52 -3.16 -6.91
CA VAL A 130 0.00 -4.48 -6.47
C VAL A 130 -1.40 -4.37 -5.89
N ASN A 131 -1.67 -3.29 -5.15
CA ASN A 131 -2.99 -3.04 -4.58
C ASN A 131 -3.43 -1.60 -4.89
N ALA A 132 -4.34 -1.47 -5.86
CA ALA A 132 -4.88 -0.18 -6.29
C ALA A 132 -5.56 0.57 -5.13
N THR A 133 -6.32 -0.14 -4.30
CA THR A 133 -7.04 0.43 -3.17
C THR A 133 -6.08 1.00 -2.13
N ALA A 134 -5.01 0.27 -1.81
CA ALA A 134 -3.98 0.74 -0.88
C ALA A 134 -3.27 2.00 -1.40
N THR A 135 -2.95 2.05 -2.70
CA THR A 135 -2.32 3.21 -3.34
C THR A 135 -3.25 4.43 -3.34
N ILE A 136 -4.52 4.25 -3.68
CA ILE A 136 -5.52 5.33 -3.65
C ILE A 136 -5.71 5.84 -2.22
N ALA A 137 -5.88 4.92 -1.25
CA ALA A 137 -6.04 5.28 0.16
C ALA A 137 -4.81 6.05 0.69
N ALA A 138 -3.60 5.67 0.28
CA ALA A 138 -2.36 6.38 0.65
C ALA A 138 -2.28 7.80 0.06
N CYS A 139 -2.98 8.10 -1.03
CA CYS A 139 -3.07 9.44 -1.61
C CYS A 139 -4.08 10.35 -0.87
N LEU A 140 -5.07 9.78 -0.17
CA LEU A 140 -6.13 10.56 0.49
C LEU A 140 -5.62 11.62 1.47
N PRO A 141 -4.65 11.34 2.38
CA PRO A 141 -4.13 12.36 3.29
C PRO A 141 -3.54 13.57 2.57
N ALA A 142 -2.91 13.37 1.41
CA ALA A 142 -2.37 14.45 0.58
C ALA A 142 -3.49 15.34 0.01
N PHE A 143 -4.57 14.74 -0.48
CA PHE A 143 -5.75 15.47 -0.95
C PHE A 143 -6.40 16.25 0.17
N VAL A 144 -6.66 15.60 1.31
CA VAL A 144 -7.27 16.25 2.48
C VAL A 144 -6.43 17.45 2.93
N LEU A 145 -5.10 17.29 3.01
CA LEU A 145 -4.18 18.38 3.36
C LEU A 145 -4.29 19.55 2.37
N LEU A 146 -4.26 19.29 1.07
CA LEU A 146 -4.30 20.34 0.04
C LEU A 146 -5.65 21.06 0.01
N ILE A 147 -6.76 20.34 0.20
CA ILE A 147 -8.11 20.92 0.28
C ILE A 147 -8.25 21.75 1.56
N ALA A 148 -7.84 21.23 2.72
CA ALA A 148 -7.88 21.94 4.00
C ALA A 148 -7.07 23.25 3.95
N ARG A 149 -5.97 23.24 3.19
CA ARG A 149 -5.15 24.45 2.93
C ARG A 149 -5.71 25.34 1.82
N ARG A 150 -6.86 25.02 1.25
CA ARG A 150 -7.48 25.73 0.11
C ARG A 150 -6.55 25.86 -1.10
N SER A 151 -5.60 24.93 -1.26
CA SER A 151 -4.63 24.91 -2.36
C SER A 151 -5.16 24.10 -3.56
N TYR A 152 -6.33 24.45 -4.08
CA TYR A 152 -7.05 23.68 -5.11
C TYR A 152 -6.25 23.46 -6.39
N LYS A 153 -5.44 24.47 -6.81
CA LYS A 153 -4.55 24.31 -7.99
C LYS A 153 -3.46 23.25 -7.74
N ALA A 154 -2.95 23.17 -6.52
CA ALA A 154 -1.99 22.12 -6.14
C ALA A 154 -2.67 20.77 -6.02
N ALA A 155 -3.89 20.70 -5.51
CA ALA A 155 -4.69 19.47 -5.46
C ALA A 155 -4.95 18.92 -6.87
N GLY A 156 -5.38 19.77 -7.81
CA GLY A 156 -5.57 19.37 -9.21
C GLY A 156 -4.29 18.88 -9.88
N ARG A 157 -3.15 19.58 -9.67
CA ARG A 157 -1.83 19.12 -10.16
C ARG A 157 -1.40 17.81 -9.54
N PHE A 158 -1.65 17.62 -8.24
CA PHE A 158 -1.35 16.36 -7.56
C PHE A 158 -2.20 15.22 -8.10
N ALA A 159 -3.52 15.43 -8.29
CA ALA A 159 -4.42 14.43 -8.88
C ALA A 159 -3.96 14.00 -10.27
N LEU A 160 -3.69 14.99 -11.14
CA LEU A 160 -3.23 14.73 -12.50
C LEU A 160 -1.88 14.02 -12.52
N GLY A 161 -0.94 14.48 -11.69
CA GLY A 161 0.38 13.85 -11.57
C GLY A 161 0.28 12.41 -11.04
N ALA A 162 -0.51 12.17 -9.98
CA ALA A 162 -0.74 10.84 -9.44
C ALA A 162 -1.37 9.91 -10.49
N ALA A 163 -2.38 10.39 -11.22
CA ALA A 163 -3.00 9.63 -12.31
C ALA A 163 -1.99 9.31 -13.42
N ALA A 164 -1.17 10.28 -13.82
CA ALA A 164 -0.16 10.10 -14.87
C ALA A 164 0.90 9.05 -14.51
N VAL A 165 1.46 9.12 -13.28
CA VAL A 165 2.46 8.13 -12.82
C VAL A 165 1.87 6.76 -12.53
N SER A 166 0.56 6.66 -12.38
CA SER A 166 -0.18 5.42 -12.16
C SER A 166 -0.76 4.83 -13.46
N ALA A 167 -0.70 5.55 -14.58
CA ALA A 167 -1.33 5.14 -15.86
C ALA A 167 -0.84 3.78 -16.36
N TRP A 168 0.43 3.42 -16.09
CA TRP A 168 1.04 2.16 -16.53
C TRP A 168 0.37 0.91 -15.90
N TRP A 169 -0.25 1.04 -14.75
CA TRP A 169 -0.98 -0.05 -14.11
C TRP A 169 -2.51 0.16 -14.16
N ILE A 170 -2.99 1.40 -14.18
CA ILE A 170 -4.42 1.68 -14.31
C ILE A 170 -4.95 1.18 -15.66
N GLY A 171 -4.20 1.38 -16.75
CA GLY A 171 -4.59 0.90 -18.08
C GLY A 171 -4.84 -0.60 -18.12
N PRO A 172 -3.86 -1.45 -17.76
CA PRO A 172 -4.05 -2.90 -17.65
C PRO A 172 -5.17 -3.29 -16.69
N LEU A 173 -5.33 -2.59 -15.56
CA LEU A 173 -6.41 -2.86 -14.59
C LEU A 173 -7.80 -2.62 -15.19
N LEU A 174 -7.97 -1.56 -15.99
CA LEU A 174 -9.23 -1.29 -16.69
C LEU A 174 -9.54 -2.35 -17.75
N VAL A 175 -8.52 -2.81 -18.50
CA VAL A 175 -8.66 -3.91 -19.46
C VAL A 175 -9.02 -5.19 -18.72
N LEU A 176 -8.32 -5.50 -17.63
CA LEU A 176 -8.61 -6.67 -16.81
C LEU A 176 -10.06 -6.64 -16.30
N GLY A 177 -10.51 -5.52 -15.73
CA GLY A 177 -11.88 -5.38 -15.23
C GLY A 177 -12.95 -5.53 -16.30
N ARG A 178 -12.61 -5.30 -17.59
CA ARG A 178 -13.55 -5.46 -18.70
C ARG A 178 -13.63 -6.89 -19.23
N TYR A 179 -12.53 -7.64 -19.19
CA TYR A 179 -12.41 -8.95 -19.86
C TYR A 179 -12.21 -10.11 -18.90
N SER A 180 -11.94 -9.87 -17.63
CA SER A 180 -11.85 -10.92 -16.62
C SER A 180 -13.24 -11.39 -16.17
N PRO A 181 -13.38 -12.66 -15.76
CA PRO A 181 -14.55 -13.11 -15.02
C PRO A 181 -14.76 -12.22 -13.77
N PRO A 182 -16.02 -12.04 -13.32
CA PRO A 182 -16.33 -11.20 -12.16
C PRO A 182 -15.93 -11.90 -10.85
N PHE A 183 -14.63 -11.97 -10.56
CA PHE A 183 -14.10 -12.62 -9.35
C PHE A 183 -14.67 -12.04 -8.07
N THR A 184 -14.95 -10.73 -8.05
CA THR A 184 -15.55 -10.05 -6.90
C THR A 184 -16.94 -10.57 -6.55
N ASP A 185 -17.66 -11.15 -7.50
CA ASP A 185 -18.98 -11.69 -7.24
C ASP A 185 -18.93 -13.06 -6.55
N PHE A 186 -17.81 -13.78 -6.68
CA PHE A 186 -17.66 -15.15 -6.20
C PHE A 186 -16.72 -15.29 -5.01
N ILE A 187 -15.61 -14.52 -4.96
CA ILE A 187 -14.54 -14.72 -3.99
C ILE A 187 -14.46 -13.56 -2.99
N GLU A 188 -14.59 -12.31 -3.47
CA GLU A 188 -14.39 -11.11 -2.67
C GLU A 188 -15.63 -10.21 -2.70
N SER A 189 -16.82 -10.79 -2.59
CA SER A 189 -18.03 -9.96 -2.52
C SER A 189 -17.99 -8.99 -1.34
N ALA A 190 -18.64 -7.85 -1.48
CA ALA A 190 -18.70 -6.85 -0.40
C ALA A 190 -19.23 -7.46 0.91
N GLY A 191 -20.18 -8.40 0.82
CA GLY A 191 -20.70 -9.12 1.98
C GLY A 191 -19.64 -9.93 2.72
N VAL A 192 -18.82 -10.68 1.97
CA VAL A 192 -17.73 -11.50 2.56
C VAL A 192 -16.64 -10.63 3.18
N THR A 193 -16.22 -9.58 2.49
CA THR A 193 -15.12 -8.72 2.96
C THR A 193 -15.52 -7.79 4.10
N THR A 194 -16.82 -7.47 4.26
CA THR A 194 -17.30 -6.55 5.29
C THR A 194 -18.05 -7.22 6.45
N ALA A 195 -18.43 -8.50 6.32
CA ALA A 195 -19.20 -9.22 7.34
C ALA A 195 -18.53 -9.22 8.73
N TRP A 196 -17.21 -9.20 8.75
CA TRP A 196 -16.39 -9.28 9.97
C TRP A 196 -15.84 -7.92 10.41
N LEU A 197 -16.27 -6.82 9.80
CA LEU A 197 -15.81 -5.49 10.18
C LEU A 197 -16.39 -5.08 11.55
N ASN A 198 -15.47 -4.86 12.48
CA ASN A 198 -15.80 -4.29 13.80
C ASN A 198 -15.23 -2.87 13.89
N PRO A 199 -16.03 -1.84 14.28
CA PRO A 199 -15.55 -0.48 14.41
C PRO A 199 -14.33 -0.32 15.34
N VAL A 200 -14.24 -1.11 16.39
CA VAL A 200 -13.11 -1.09 17.33
C VAL A 200 -11.84 -1.60 16.66
N GLU A 201 -11.93 -2.71 15.93
CA GLU A 201 -10.79 -3.26 15.18
C GLU A 201 -10.34 -2.34 14.04
N ILE A 202 -11.29 -1.66 13.37
CA ILE A 202 -10.97 -0.64 12.37
C ILE A 202 -10.15 0.48 13.00
N LEU A 203 -10.57 0.99 14.15
CA LEU A 203 -9.87 2.06 14.87
C LEU A 203 -8.49 1.62 15.38
N ARG A 204 -8.34 0.36 15.74
CA ARG A 204 -7.05 -0.25 16.12
C ARG A 204 -6.14 -0.49 14.93
N GLY A 205 -6.68 -0.51 13.70
CA GLY A 205 -5.93 -0.87 12.49
C GLY A 205 -5.59 -2.36 12.40
N THR A 206 -6.32 -3.22 13.12
CA THR A 206 -6.11 -4.67 13.17
C THR A 206 -7.08 -5.43 12.28
N THR A 207 -8.05 -4.75 11.67
CA THR A 207 -9.02 -5.37 10.78
C THR A 207 -8.34 -5.99 9.57
N SER A 208 -8.46 -7.30 9.43
CA SER A 208 -8.07 -8.06 8.24
C SER A 208 -9.17 -9.06 7.93
N TRP A 209 -9.61 -9.10 6.68
CA TRP A 209 -10.58 -10.09 6.21
C TRP A 209 -9.92 -11.42 5.85
N THR A 210 -8.62 -11.42 5.59
CA THR A 210 -7.85 -12.58 5.14
C THR A 210 -7.98 -13.83 6.03
N PRO A 211 -8.02 -13.74 7.37
CA PRO A 211 -8.23 -14.90 8.23
C PRO A 211 -9.61 -15.54 8.11
N PHE A 212 -10.58 -14.82 7.54
CA PHE A 212 -12.00 -15.22 7.49
C PHE A 212 -12.43 -15.74 6.13
N VAL A 213 -11.57 -15.72 5.12
CA VAL A 213 -11.90 -16.18 3.77
C VAL A 213 -12.06 -17.68 3.69
N ASP A 214 -11.42 -18.42 4.58
CA ASP A 214 -11.41 -19.87 4.59
C ASP A 214 -11.98 -20.39 5.93
N THR A 215 -13.28 -20.19 6.09
CA THR A 215 -14.01 -20.65 7.28
C THR A 215 -14.12 -22.18 7.36
N GLU A 216 -13.80 -22.91 6.31
CA GLU A 216 -13.79 -24.37 6.28
C GLU A 216 -12.50 -24.95 6.88
N ARG A 217 -11.43 -24.16 6.97
CA ARG A 217 -10.21 -24.60 7.64
C ARG A 217 -10.33 -24.47 9.15
N ALA A 218 -9.76 -25.44 9.87
CA ALA A 218 -9.78 -25.49 11.32
C ALA A 218 -9.30 -24.17 11.99
N ALA A 219 -8.34 -23.47 11.38
CA ALA A 219 -7.87 -22.18 11.86
C ALA A 219 -8.92 -21.05 11.70
N GLY A 220 -9.70 -21.06 10.60
CA GLY A 220 -10.78 -20.10 10.40
C GLY A 220 -11.92 -20.33 11.41
N HIS A 221 -12.25 -21.57 11.71
CA HIS A 221 -13.23 -21.94 12.74
C HIS A 221 -12.82 -21.48 14.14
N LEU A 222 -11.55 -21.66 14.51
CA LEU A 222 -11.03 -21.22 15.82
C LEU A 222 -11.09 -19.69 15.98
N LEU A 223 -10.77 -18.94 14.92
CA LEU A 223 -10.80 -17.47 14.96
C LEU A 223 -12.22 -16.89 14.99
N VAL A 224 -13.20 -17.61 14.47
CA VAL A 224 -14.61 -17.19 14.41
C VAL A 224 -15.41 -17.71 15.60
N ALA A 225 -15.15 -18.94 16.06
CA ALA A 225 -15.89 -19.58 17.13
C ALA A 225 -15.38 -19.22 18.53
N GLU A 226 -14.13 -18.84 18.69
CA GLU A 226 -13.52 -18.44 19.95
C GLU A 226 -12.90 -17.04 19.84
N PRO A 227 -13.71 -15.97 19.85
CA PRO A 227 -13.19 -14.62 19.96
C PRO A 227 -12.58 -14.48 21.37
N THR A 228 -11.28 -14.48 21.46
CA THR A 228 -10.51 -14.16 22.69
C THR A 228 -10.57 -12.68 23.01
#